data_c292a1947624183604e90da5983f5f04
#
_entry.id   c292a1947624183604e90da5983f5f04
#
_cell.length_a   1.000
_cell.length_b   1.000
_cell.length_c   1.000
_cell.angle_alpha   90.00
_cell.angle_beta   90.00
_cell.angle_gamma   90.00
#
_symmetry.space_group_name_H-M   'P 1'
#
loop_
_entity.id
_entity.type
_entity.pdbx_description
1 polymer ?
#
loop_
_entity_poly.entity_id
_entity_poly.type
_entity_poly.pdbx_seq_one_letter_code
_entity_poly.pdbx_strand_id
1 'polypeptide(L)'
;MSSVASVHSLWTVAHGAPGKIPAPHIEYAQLSPTLIVLGAAVLGIVVEAFVPRRHRYYSQLLLTVVALAAAFAAVIGLAAGGFGSAKAHIAAMGALAVDGPALFLQGTILLVSLVAVFTFAERRLDPAAHGGGASPARTKSRAWGHVDSFAAQPAAVPGGAAEQAAVKAGFTTTEVFPIALFAVGGMLVFPAANDLLTLFIALEVFSLPLYILCALARRQRLLSQEAAVKYFLLGAFSSAFLLFGVALLYGYAGTVTYAGIAEVISDGAKQIDPALAGTMGNDALLLIGAALVLMGLLFKVGAVPFHMWTPDVYQGAPTPVTGFMAAATKVAAFGALLRLLYVVLPGMRWDWQPVMWGVAIITMLGGAIVAITQTDIKRLLAYSSIAHAGFILAGVIATSKEGISSVLFYLAAYSFVTLGAFAVVTLVRDAGGEATQLSKWAGLGRRSPLVAAVFAVFLLAFAGIPLTSGFAGKFAVFKAAAQSGAGWLVVVGVLSSAIAAFFYIRVIVLMFFQEPKADGPTVAVPSPLTTTAIAIGVAVTLVLGLAPQYFLDLAGQAGVFVR
;
A
#
# COMPACT_ATOMS: atom_id res chain seq x y z
N MET A 1 -31.84 29.54 -46.64
CA MET A 1 -30.76 30.48 -46.24
C MET A 1 -30.89 30.91 -44.78
N SER A 2 -31.03 29.97 -43.81
CA SER A 2 -31.18 30.28 -42.38
C SER A 2 -30.33 29.40 -41.46
N SER A 3 -29.42 28.56 -41.98
CA SER A 3 -28.60 27.67 -41.17
C SER A 3 -27.12 28.12 -41.01
N VAL A 4 -26.70 29.19 -41.62
CA VAL A 4 -25.31 29.71 -41.53
C VAL A 4 -25.16 30.75 -40.41
N ALA A 5 -26.26 31.35 -39.97
CA ALA A 5 -26.21 32.37 -38.92
C ALA A 5 -25.97 31.80 -37.49
N SER A 6 -26.37 30.56 -37.23
CA SER A 6 -26.22 29.96 -35.91
C SER A 6 -24.79 29.48 -35.58
N VAL A 7 -24.02 29.10 -36.60
CA VAL A 7 -22.62 28.67 -36.40
C VAL A 7 -21.71 29.88 -36.15
N HIS A 8 -22.05 31.04 -36.76
CA HIS A 8 -21.28 32.28 -36.54
C HIS A 8 -21.45 32.86 -35.13
N SER A 9 -22.63 32.64 -34.47
CA SER A 9 -22.87 33.12 -33.13
C SER A 9 -22.12 32.30 -32.06
N LEU A 10 -21.92 31.01 -32.29
CA LEU A 10 -21.12 30.17 -31.40
C LEU A 10 -19.62 30.50 -31.52
N TRP A 11 -19.14 30.89 -32.69
CA TRP A 11 -17.75 31.32 -32.88
C TRP A 11 -17.46 32.70 -32.29
N THR A 12 -18.40 33.60 -32.27
CA THR A 12 -18.24 34.93 -31.65
C THR A 12 -18.31 34.94 -30.13
N VAL A 13 -18.96 33.96 -29.52
CA VAL A 13 -18.91 33.76 -28.06
C VAL A 13 -17.56 33.18 -27.61
N ALA A 14 -16.89 32.38 -28.49
CA ALA A 14 -15.57 31.82 -28.22
C ALA A 14 -14.40 32.82 -28.46
N HIS A 15 -14.66 33.94 -29.14
CA HIS A 15 -13.66 34.96 -29.49
C HIS A 15 -14.00 36.34 -28.88
N GLY A 16 -14.59 36.37 -27.71
CA GLY A 16 -14.47 37.54 -26.83
C GLY A 16 -12.99 37.89 -26.73
N ALA A 17 -12.64 39.19 -26.78
CA ALA A 17 -11.27 39.72 -26.78
C ALA A 17 -10.33 38.84 -25.96
N PRO A 18 -9.03 38.67 -26.33
CA PRO A 18 -8.13 37.77 -25.64
C PRO A 18 -8.02 38.16 -24.17
N GLY A 19 -9.02 37.77 -23.40
CA GLY A 19 -9.02 37.89 -21.95
C GLY A 19 -7.86 37.02 -21.49
N LYS A 20 -6.96 37.56 -20.71
CA LYS A 20 -5.91 36.80 -20.04
C LYS A 20 -6.57 35.56 -19.44
N ILE A 21 -6.16 34.38 -19.91
CA ILE A 21 -6.59 33.13 -19.25
C ILE A 21 -6.25 33.32 -17.77
N PRO A 22 -7.24 33.31 -16.86
CA PRO A 22 -6.96 33.52 -15.46
C PRO A 22 -5.97 32.45 -14.99
N ALA A 23 -4.93 32.88 -14.26
CA ALA A 23 -3.99 31.93 -13.70
C ALA A 23 -4.74 30.91 -12.84
N PRO A 24 -4.43 29.62 -12.93
CA PRO A 24 -5.09 28.62 -12.10
C PRO A 24 -4.89 28.94 -10.62
N HIS A 25 -5.96 28.92 -9.85
CA HIS A 25 -5.89 29.04 -8.40
C HIS A 25 -5.42 27.69 -7.82
N ILE A 26 -4.26 27.67 -7.20
CA ILE A 26 -3.67 26.48 -6.59
C ILE A 26 -3.67 26.64 -5.07
N GLU A 27 -4.37 25.75 -4.38
CA GLU A 27 -4.50 25.73 -2.92
C GLU A 27 -3.27 25.04 -2.30
N TYR A 28 -2.13 25.74 -2.25
CA TYR A 28 -0.85 25.18 -1.77
C TYR A 28 -0.92 24.62 -0.34
N ALA A 29 -1.76 25.20 0.53
CA ALA A 29 -1.93 24.71 1.89
C ALA A 29 -2.55 23.28 1.90
N GLN A 30 -3.58 23.06 1.10
CA GLN A 30 -4.26 21.77 0.97
C GLN A 30 -3.38 20.71 0.30
N LEU A 31 -2.51 21.13 -0.62
CA LEU A 31 -1.59 20.27 -1.34
C LEU A 31 -0.28 20.03 -0.57
N SER A 32 -0.06 20.75 0.54
CA SER A 32 1.23 20.74 1.25
C SER A 32 1.75 19.34 1.62
N PRO A 33 0.95 18.35 2.08
CA PRO A 33 1.48 17.03 2.38
C PRO A 33 2.14 16.35 1.17
N THR A 34 1.47 16.42 0.02
CA THR A 34 1.96 15.83 -1.24
C THR A 34 3.17 16.60 -1.79
N LEU A 35 3.10 17.94 -1.77
CA LEU A 35 4.19 18.80 -2.26
C LEU A 35 5.46 18.63 -1.43
N ILE A 36 5.38 18.50 -0.11
CA ILE A 36 6.52 18.25 0.77
C ILE A 36 7.18 16.92 0.41
N VAL A 37 6.40 15.85 0.24
CA VAL A 37 6.94 14.52 -0.07
C VAL A 37 7.56 14.47 -1.46
N LEU A 38 6.87 14.96 -2.49
CA LEU A 38 7.38 14.97 -3.88
C LEU A 38 8.57 15.93 -4.02
N GLY A 39 8.51 17.10 -3.37
CA GLY A 39 9.63 18.04 -3.33
C GLY A 39 10.87 17.44 -2.67
N ALA A 40 10.69 16.70 -1.56
CA ALA A 40 11.78 15.99 -0.92
C ALA A 40 12.31 14.82 -1.78
N ALA A 41 11.46 14.13 -2.55
CA ALA A 41 11.90 13.11 -3.49
C ALA A 41 12.82 13.71 -4.58
N VAL A 42 12.43 14.83 -5.17
CA VAL A 42 13.25 15.56 -6.15
C VAL A 42 14.55 16.07 -5.52
N LEU A 43 14.46 16.65 -4.32
CA LEU A 43 15.65 17.09 -3.58
C LEU A 43 16.57 15.90 -3.24
N GLY A 44 16.02 14.73 -2.95
CA GLY A 44 16.77 13.50 -2.74
C GLY A 44 17.60 13.09 -3.97
N ILE A 45 17.08 13.26 -5.19
CA ILE A 45 17.87 13.06 -6.42
C ILE A 45 19.03 14.05 -6.51
N VAL A 46 18.80 15.32 -6.14
CA VAL A 46 19.86 16.34 -6.12
C VAL A 46 20.93 15.99 -5.07
N VAL A 47 20.51 15.53 -3.89
CA VAL A 47 21.43 15.03 -2.84
C VAL A 47 22.26 13.85 -3.38
N GLU A 48 21.66 12.93 -4.12
CA GLU A 48 22.36 11.78 -4.70
C GLU A 48 23.41 12.23 -5.74
N ALA A 49 23.13 13.26 -6.51
CA ALA A 49 24.03 13.78 -7.53
C ALA A 49 25.23 14.56 -6.92
N PHE A 50 24.99 15.42 -5.94
CA PHE A 50 25.98 16.41 -5.50
C PHE A 50 26.65 16.12 -4.16
N VAL A 51 25.99 15.35 -3.26
CA VAL A 51 26.59 15.06 -1.94
C VAL A 51 27.65 13.96 -2.04
N PRO A 52 28.83 14.12 -1.42
CA PRO A 52 29.85 13.08 -1.38
C PRO A 52 29.32 11.78 -0.78
N ARG A 53 29.69 10.63 -1.35
CA ARG A 53 29.19 9.29 -1.00
C ARG A 53 29.17 8.98 0.50
N ARG A 54 30.21 9.43 1.24
CA ARG A 54 30.33 9.20 2.70
C ARG A 54 29.20 9.82 3.52
N HIS A 55 28.56 10.88 3.02
CA HIS A 55 27.50 11.62 3.71
C HIS A 55 26.10 11.32 3.16
N ARG A 56 25.98 10.75 1.95
CA ARG A 56 24.71 10.52 1.26
C ARG A 56 23.69 9.80 2.14
N TYR A 57 24.11 8.72 2.78
CA TYR A 57 23.19 7.92 3.60
C TYR A 57 22.50 8.74 4.70
N TYR A 58 23.29 9.48 5.48
CA TYR A 58 22.73 10.29 6.56
C TYR A 58 21.91 11.47 6.03
N SER A 59 22.34 12.08 4.92
CA SER A 59 21.59 13.16 4.28
C SER A 59 20.26 12.67 3.72
N GLN A 60 20.25 11.52 3.03
CA GLN A 60 19.03 10.92 2.50
C GLN A 60 18.07 10.47 3.60
N LEU A 61 18.59 9.78 4.62
CA LEU A 61 17.78 9.35 5.75
C LEU A 61 17.16 10.54 6.49
N LEU A 62 17.95 11.56 6.80
CA LEU A 62 17.47 12.77 7.47
C LEU A 62 16.42 13.50 6.63
N LEU A 63 16.70 13.73 5.34
CA LEU A 63 15.76 14.36 4.41
C LEU A 63 14.42 13.62 4.38
N THR A 64 14.48 12.29 4.26
CA THR A 64 13.28 11.45 4.17
C THR A 64 12.47 11.47 5.46
N VAL A 65 13.12 11.31 6.61
CA VAL A 65 12.44 11.34 7.92
C VAL A 65 11.80 12.70 8.19
N VAL A 66 12.55 13.79 7.93
CA VAL A 66 12.04 15.15 8.13
C VAL A 66 10.87 15.44 7.19
N ALA A 67 10.97 15.05 5.92
CA ALA A 67 9.91 15.27 4.94
C ALA A 67 8.62 14.51 5.31
N LEU A 68 8.73 13.23 5.68
CA LEU A 68 7.55 12.45 6.09
C LEU A 68 6.93 12.98 7.38
N ALA A 69 7.75 13.40 8.35
CA ALA A 69 7.25 14.01 9.59
C ALA A 69 6.60 15.38 9.34
N ALA A 70 7.18 16.22 8.48
CA ALA A 70 6.61 17.51 8.10
C ALA A 70 5.30 17.35 7.31
N ALA A 71 5.23 16.38 6.37
CA ALA A 71 4.01 16.08 5.64
C ALA A 71 2.91 15.56 6.58
N PHE A 72 3.27 14.73 7.56
CA PHE A 72 2.32 14.25 8.58
C PHE A 72 1.81 15.41 9.46
N ALA A 73 2.69 16.30 9.88
CA ALA A 73 2.29 17.51 10.60
C ALA A 73 1.34 18.40 9.77
N ALA A 74 1.59 18.52 8.46
CA ALA A 74 0.69 19.21 7.54
C ALA A 74 -0.70 18.55 7.46
N VAL A 75 -0.77 17.21 7.39
CA VAL A 75 -2.05 16.47 7.46
C VAL A 75 -2.77 16.74 8.78
N ILE A 76 -2.06 16.73 9.93
CA ILE A 76 -2.66 17.07 11.22
C ILE A 76 -3.19 18.50 11.20
N GLY A 77 -2.43 19.45 10.66
CA GLY A 77 -2.84 20.86 10.54
C GLY A 77 -4.14 21.02 9.72
N LEU A 78 -4.26 20.28 8.60
CA LEU A 78 -5.48 20.26 7.79
C LEU A 78 -6.66 19.60 8.54
N ALA A 79 -6.39 18.55 9.31
CA ALA A 79 -7.40 17.82 10.08
C ALA A 79 -7.79 18.54 11.38
N ALA A 80 -6.97 19.43 11.94
CA ALA A 80 -7.19 20.11 13.22
C ALA A 80 -8.47 20.96 13.25
N GLY A 81 -8.99 21.31 12.10
CA GLY A 81 -10.29 21.96 11.96
C GLY A 81 -11.50 21.03 12.06
N GLY A 82 -11.30 19.70 12.19
CA GLY A 82 -12.33 18.67 12.17
C GLY A 82 -12.53 18.08 10.76
N PHE A 83 -12.95 16.82 10.73
CA PHE A 83 -13.18 16.05 9.49
C PHE A 83 -14.58 16.31 8.86
N GLY A 84 -15.37 17.28 9.38
CA GLY A 84 -16.74 17.51 8.94
C GLY A 84 -16.83 18.05 7.51
N SER A 85 -17.96 17.77 6.85
CA SER A 85 -18.27 18.18 5.46
C SER A 85 -18.15 19.70 5.22
N ALA A 86 -18.36 20.53 6.25
CA ALA A 86 -18.22 21.99 6.16
C ALA A 86 -16.77 22.47 5.89
N LYS A 87 -15.77 21.61 6.07
CA LYS A 87 -14.35 21.91 5.84
C LYS A 87 -13.71 21.06 4.75
N ALA A 88 -14.46 20.14 4.18
CA ALA A 88 -14.03 19.38 3.04
C ALA A 88 -13.96 20.27 1.79
N HIS A 89 -12.86 20.21 1.08
CA HIS A 89 -12.61 21.05 -0.10
C HIS A 89 -12.19 20.18 -1.28
N ILE A 90 -12.53 20.64 -2.47
CA ILE A 90 -11.96 20.12 -3.70
C ILE A 90 -10.85 21.10 -4.10
N ALA A 91 -9.63 20.63 -4.21
CA ALA A 91 -8.43 21.39 -4.50
C ALA A 91 -7.84 21.03 -5.87
N ALA A 92 -6.78 21.74 -6.27
CA ALA A 92 -6.08 21.53 -7.52
C ALA A 92 -7.02 21.54 -8.74
N MET A 93 -7.85 22.59 -8.85
CA MET A 93 -8.80 22.77 -9.95
C MET A 93 -9.78 21.59 -10.13
N GLY A 94 -10.16 20.93 -9.07
CA GLY A 94 -11.10 19.81 -9.12
C GLY A 94 -10.45 18.41 -9.02
N ALA A 95 -9.13 18.33 -9.13
CA ALA A 95 -8.43 17.05 -9.25
C ALA A 95 -8.30 16.28 -7.91
N LEU A 96 -8.28 16.97 -6.77
CA LEU A 96 -8.05 16.38 -5.46
C LEU A 96 -9.13 16.72 -4.46
N ALA A 97 -9.64 15.72 -3.77
CA ALA A 97 -10.53 15.88 -2.63
C ALA A 97 -9.73 15.90 -1.32
N VAL A 98 -9.89 16.98 -0.54
CA VAL A 98 -9.32 17.13 0.80
C VAL A 98 -10.45 16.94 1.79
N ASP A 99 -10.72 15.71 2.15
CA ASP A 99 -11.82 15.29 3.02
C ASP A 99 -11.32 14.33 4.12
N GLY A 100 -12.22 13.95 5.01
CA GLY A 100 -11.91 13.09 6.13
C GLY A 100 -11.21 11.78 5.73
N PRO A 101 -11.77 10.98 4.80
CA PRO A 101 -11.14 9.75 4.36
C PRO A 101 -9.76 9.96 3.72
N ALA A 102 -9.60 10.98 2.88
CA ALA A 102 -8.30 11.30 2.27
C ALA A 102 -7.25 11.64 3.34
N LEU A 103 -7.56 12.54 4.27
CA LEU A 103 -6.63 12.95 5.33
C LEU A 103 -6.28 11.80 6.28
N PHE A 104 -7.26 10.97 6.67
CA PHE A 104 -7.02 9.80 7.51
C PHE A 104 -6.08 8.78 6.83
N LEU A 105 -6.32 8.50 5.54
CA LEU A 105 -5.50 7.57 4.77
C LEU A 105 -4.11 8.14 4.48
N GLN A 106 -4.00 9.43 4.15
CA GLN A 106 -2.72 10.12 3.98
C GLN A 106 -1.90 10.08 5.28
N GLY A 107 -2.53 10.38 6.42
CA GLY A 107 -1.88 10.27 7.73
C GLY A 107 -1.38 8.86 8.02
N THR A 108 -2.20 7.85 7.73
CA THR A 108 -1.82 6.44 7.89
C THR A 108 -0.65 6.06 6.96
N ILE A 109 -0.69 6.45 5.68
CA ILE A 109 0.39 6.20 4.71
C ILE A 109 1.71 6.85 5.17
N LEU A 110 1.66 8.09 5.64
CA LEU A 110 2.85 8.83 6.09
C LEU A 110 3.48 8.19 7.33
N LEU A 111 2.67 7.81 8.33
CA LEU A 111 3.17 7.12 9.53
C LEU A 111 3.77 5.75 9.20
N VAL A 112 3.07 4.95 8.39
CA VAL A 112 3.55 3.64 7.95
C VAL A 112 4.84 3.78 7.14
N SER A 113 4.92 4.78 6.26
CA SER A 113 6.11 5.06 5.46
C SER A 113 7.29 5.51 6.32
N LEU A 114 7.05 6.34 7.34
CA LEU A 114 8.09 6.74 8.30
C LEU A 114 8.67 5.52 9.02
N VAL A 115 7.83 4.62 9.50
CA VAL A 115 8.28 3.38 10.16
C VAL A 115 8.97 2.44 9.18
N ALA A 116 8.51 2.37 7.91
CA ALA A 116 9.16 1.59 6.86
C ALA A 116 10.57 2.09 6.54
N VAL A 117 10.78 3.39 6.50
CA VAL A 117 12.10 4.01 6.29
C VAL A 117 13.10 3.58 7.37
N PHE A 118 12.67 3.36 8.60
CA PHE A 118 13.53 2.82 9.65
C PHE A 118 14.02 1.40 9.34
N THR A 119 13.23 0.59 8.66
CA THR A 119 13.66 -0.75 8.19
C THR A 119 14.55 -0.68 6.95
N PHE A 120 14.36 0.32 6.07
CA PHE A 120 15.26 0.57 4.93
C PHE A 120 16.64 1.01 5.39
N ALA A 121 16.71 1.70 6.51
CA ALA A 121 17.93 2.20 7.11
C ALA A 121 18.75 1.11 7.84
N GLU A 122 18.29 -0.16 7.89
CA GLU A 122 19.01 -1.25 8.56
C GLU A 122 20.30 -1.62 7.82
N ARG A 123 21.41 -1.61 8.55
CA ARG A 123 22.77 -1.90 8.04
C ARG A 123 23.53 -2.96 8.83
N ARG A 124 22.87 -3.64 9.77
CA ARG A 124 23.50 -4.63 10.66
C ARG A 124 23.03 -6.04 10.35
N LEU A 125 22.84 -6.36 9.06
CA LEU A 125 22.27 -7.63 8.63
C LEU A 125 23.31 -8.74 8.40
N ASP A 126 24.57 -8.58 8.83
CA ASP A 126 25.59 -9.61 8.71
C ASP A 126 25.53 -10.58 9.91
N PRO A 127 25.18 -11.86 9.69
CA PRO A 127 25.15 -12.85 10.76
C PRO A 127 26.54 -13.19 11.31
N ALA A 128 27.61 -13.01 10.54
CA ALA A 128 28.97 -13.33 10.94
C ALA A 128 29.54 -12.41 12.03
N ALA A 129 28.93 -11.24 12.26
CA ALA A 129 29.41 -10.26 13.23
C ALA A 129 29.15 -10.68 14.69
N HIS A 130 28.26 -11.66 14.96
CA HIS A 130 27.75 -11.98 16.30
C HIS A 130 27.79 -13.46 16.70
N GLY A 131 28.29 -14.34 15.84
CA GLY A 131 28.45 -15.75 16.17
C GLY A 131 29.75 -16.00 16.91
N GLY A 132 29.67 -16.41 18.19
CA GLY A 132 30.81 -16.80 19.02
C GLY A 132 31.50 -18.11 18.63
N GLY A 133 31.69 -18.37 17.34
CA GLY A 133 32.47 -19.48 16.79
C GLY A 133 33.79 -18.93 16.23
N ALA A 134 34.90 -19.23 16.92
CA ALA A 134 36.22 -18.85 16.50
C ALA A 134 36.55 -19.45 15.14
N SER A 135 36.48 -18.69 14.07
CA SER A 135 37.20 -18.96 12.83
C SER A 135 38.43 -18.06 12.77
N PRO A 136 39.65 -18.64 12.61
CA PRO A 136 40.92 -17.92 12.81
C PRO A 136 41.37 -17.04 11.66
N ALA A 137 40.51 -16.62 10.76
CA ALA A 137 40.84 -15.71 9.67
C ALA A 137 40.08 -14.36 9.77
N ARG A 138 40.17 -13.69 10.93
CA ARG A 138 39.81 -12.28 11.07
C ARG A 138 40.89 -11.40 10.46
N THR A 139 40.92 -11.29 9.15
CA THR A 139 41.58 -10.15 8.51
C THR A 139 40.83 -8.88 8.91
N LYS A 140 41.57 -7.98 9.54
CA LYS A 140 41.12 -6.66 10.03
C LYS A 140 40.70 -5.74 8.86
N SER A 141 39.67 -6.06 8.08
CA SER A 141 39.10 -5.08 7.17
C SER A 141 37.88 -4.46 7.84
N ARG A 142 38.06 -3.24 8.33
CA ARG A 142 37.03 -2.33 8.86
C ARG A 142 35.88 -2.04 7.87
N ALA A 143 35.93 -2.60 6.66
CA ALA A 143 35.01 -2.37 5.55
C ALA A 143 33.76 -3.27 5.57
N TRP A 144 33.68 -4.31 6.39
CA TRP A 144 32.62 -5.33 6.35
C TRP A 144 31.50 -5.16 7.40
N GLY A 145 31.47 -4.03 8.13
CA GLY A 145 30.53 -3.79 9.23
C GLY A 145 29.13 -3.29 8.82
N HIS A 146 28.86 -3.12 7.55
CA HIS A 146 27.59 -2.53 7.09
C HIS A 146 26.99 -3.33 5.93
N VAL A 147 26.17 -4.32 6.24
CA VAL A 147 25.38 -5.08 5.25
C VAL A 147 23.92 -4.71 5.39
N ASP A 148 23.36 -4.15 4.34
CA ASP A 148 21.94 -3.80 4.19
C ASP A 148 21.18 -4.83 3.33
N SER A 149 19.89 -4.62 3.13
CA SER A 149 19.04 -5.48 2.29
C SER A 149 19.18 -5.21 0.79
N PHE A 150 19.89 -4.14 0.38
CA PHE A 150 19.89 -3.65 -0.99
C PHE A 150 21.19 -3.98 -1.74
N ALA A 151 21.10 -4.17 -3.05
CA ALA A 151 22.23 -4.47 -3.91
C ALA A 151 23.23 -3.30 -3.95
N ALA A 152 24.53 -3.59 -3.75
CA ALA A 152 25.57 -2.56 -3.76
C ALA A 152 25.72 -1.88 -5.13
N GLN A 153 25.45 -2.60 -6.21
CA GLN A 153 25.43 -2.09 -7.59
C GLN A 153 24.34 -2.79 -8.39
N PRO A 154 23.15 -2.22 -8.47
CA PRO A 154 21.99 -2.87 -9.10
C PRO A 154 22.19 -3.23 -10.58
N ALA A 155 22.96 -2.43 -11.33
CA ALA A 155 23.25 -2.66 -12.76
C ALA A 155 24.30 -3.75 -13.04
N ALA A 156 25.04 -4.22 -12.01
CA ALA A 156 26.04 -5.27 -12.20
C ALA A 156 25.40 -6.66 -12.34
N VAL A 157 26.09 -7.54 -13.05
CA VAL A 157 25.71 -8.96 -13.10
C VAL A 157 25.81 -9.55 -11.71
N PRO A 158 24.78 -10.27 -11.22
CA PRO A 158 24.75 -10.89 -9.91
C PRO A 158 25.97 -11.80 -9.67
N GLY A 159 26.73 -11.54 -8.59
CA GLY A 159 27.94 -12.29 -8.26
C GLY A 159 29.16 -11.96 -9.11
N GLY A 160 29.06 -11.04 -10.08
CA GLY A 160 30.15 -10.65 -10.96
C GLY A 160 31.24 -9.80 -10.29
N ALA A 161 32.37 -9.62 -10.98
CA ALA A 161 33.51 -8.86 -10.47
C ALA A 161 33.18 -7.41 -10.12
N ALA A 162 32.30 -6.76 -10.89
CA ALA A 162 31.87 -5.39 -10.64
C ALA A 162 31.09 -5.26 -9.32
N GLU A 163 30.19 -6.19 -9.03
CA GLU A 163 29.44 -6.20 -7.76
C GLU A 163 30.37 -6.49 -6.58
N GLN A 164 31.29 -7.43 -6.74
CA GLN A 164 32.28 -7.72 -5.70
C GLN A 164 33.20 -6.52 -5.42
N ALA A 165 33.62 -5.80 -6.46
CA ALA A 165 34.41 -4.58 -6.33
C ALA A 165 33.60 -3.49 -5.61
N ALA A 166 32.32 -3.31 -5.94
CA ALA A 166 31.46 -2.35 -5.28
C ALA A 166 31.25 -2.69 -3.79
N VAL A 167 31.04 -3.97 -3.46
CA VAL A 167 30.95 -4.45 -2.07
C VAL A 167 32.24 -4.19 -1.31
N LYS A 168 33.42 -4.50 -1.91
CA LYS A 168 34.73 -4.23 -1.29
C LYS A 168 34.96 -2.73 -1.09
N ALA A 169 34.49 -1.89 -2.00
CA ALA A 169 34.61 -0.44 -1.92
C ALA A 169 33.58 0.18 -0.94
N GLY A 170 32.71 -0.63 -0.31
CA GLY A 170 31.71 -0.15 0.65
C GLY A 170 30.56 0.63 0.01
N PHE A 171 30.24 0.38 -1.27
CA PHE A 171 29.10 1.00 -1.90
C PHE A 171 27.79 0.55 -1.24
N THR A 172 26.93 1.50 -0.98
CA THR A 172 25.57 1.30 -0.47
C THR A 172 24.59 2.04 -1.36
N THR A 173 23.45 1.43 -1.62
CA THR A 173 22.38 2.02 -2.41
C THR A 173 21.58 2.98 -1.54
N THR A 174 21.70 4.28 -1.79
CA THR A 174 20.99 5.34 -1.09
C THR A 174 19.81 5.88 -1.88
N GLU A 175 19.74 5.56 -3.17
CA GLU A 175 18.66 5.93 -4.09
C GLU A 175 17.30 5.35 -3.68
N VAL A 176 17.29 4.31 -2.83
CA VAL A 176 16.06 3.72 -2.28
C VAL A 176 15.18 4.75 -1.54
N PHE A 177 15.79 5.76 -0.90
CA PHE A 177 15.06 6.78 -0.15
C PHE A 177 14.25 7.72 -1.06
N PRO A 178 14.82 8.41 -2.05
CA PRO A 178 14.04 9.25 -2.96
C PRO A 178 13.06 8.44 -3.79
N ILE A 179 13.41 7.23 -4.23
CA ILE A 179 12.48 6.34 -4.96
C ILE A 179 11.28 5.99 -4.07
N ALA A 180 11.49 5.68 -2.79
CA ALA A 180 10.40 5.43 -1.85
C ALA A 180 9.52 6.68 -1.63
N LEU A 181 10.11 7.89 -1.56
CA LEU A 181 9.35 9.14 -1.44
C LEU A 181 8.48 9.40 -2.67
N PHE A 182 8.93 9.10 -3.90
CA PHE A 182 8.05 9.16 -5.08
C PHE A 182 6.86 8.22 -4.95
N ALA A 183 7.10 6.99 -4.48
CA ALA A 183 6.01 6.05 -4.23
C ALA A 183 5.02 6.59 -3.19
N VAL A 184 5.52 7.14 -2.08
CA VAL A 184 4.66 7.76 -1.06
C VAL A 184 3.86 8.92 -1.64
N GLY A 185 4.49 9.81 -2.42
CA GLY A 185 3.81 10.94 -3.07
C GLY A 185 2.61 10.50 -3.92
N GLY A 186 2.78 9.46 -4.75
CA GLY A 186 1.68 8.88 -5.53
C GLY A 186 0.61 8.23 -4.64
N MET A 187 1.01 7.54 -3.56
CA MET A 187 0.08 6.95 -2.61
C MET A 187 -0.74 7.99 -1.83
N LEU A 188 -0.24 9.21 -1.62
CA LEU A 188 -1.00 10.29 -0.98
C LEU A 188 -2.08 10.86 -1.92
N VAL A 189 -1.80 10.92 -3.22
CA VAL A 189 -2.74 11.41 -4.23
C VAL A 189 -3.83 10.38 -4.53
N PHE A 190 -3.49 9.10 -4.58
CA PHE A 190 -4.38 8.03 -5.06
C PHE A 190 -5.74 7.95 -4.32
N PRO A 191 -5.82 7.92 -2.99
CA PRO A 191 -7.09 7.93 -2.26
C PRO A 191 -7.79 9.29 -2.25
N ALA A 192 -7.08 10.37 -2.61
CA ALA A 192 -7.59 11.72 -2.68
C ALA A 192 -8.00 12.14 -4.10
N ALA A 193 -7.72 11.33 -5.13
CA ALA A 193 -8.09 11.64 -6.50
C ALA A 193 -9.60 11.88 -6.64
N ASN A 194 -9.98 12.95 -7.34
CA ASN A 194 -11.37 13.36 -7.55
C ASN A 194 -11.79 13.28 -9.03
N ASP A 195 -10.93 12.78 -9.87
CA ASP A 195 -11.19 12.44 -11.25
C ASP A 195 -10.42 11.18 -11.66
N LEU A 196 -10.86 10.54 -12.75
CA LEU A 196 -10.28 9.27 -13.22
C LEU A 196 -8.88 9.41 -13.80
N LEU A 197 -8.51 10.57 -14.36
CA LEU A 197 -7.15 10.80 -14.91
C LEU A 197 -6.14 11.00 -13.78
N THR A 198 -6.49 11.79 -12.77
CA THR A 198 -5.68 11.96 -11.57
C THR A 198 -5.51 10.61 -10.83
N LEU A 199 -6.56 9.79 -10.77
CA LEU A 199 -6.49 8.44 -10.24
C LEU A 199 -5.45 7.59 -10.99
N PHE A 200 -5.49 7.59 -12.32
CA PHE A 200 -4.55 6.85 -13.15
C PHE A 200 -3.12 7.35 -13.00
N ILE A 201 -2.91 8.68 -13.05
CA ILE A 201 -1.57 9.27 -12.87
C ILE A 201 -1.00 8.90 -11.49
N ALA A 202 -1.80 9.03 -10.42
CA ALA A 202 -1.37 8.66 -9.08
C ALA A 202 -0.98 7.18 -8.98
N LEU A 203 -1.75 6.29 -9.64
CA LEU A 203 -1.45 4.86 -9.73
C LEU A 203 -0.06 4.61 -10.35
N GLU A 204 0.26 5.28 -11.44
CA GLU A 204 1.56 5.11 -12.10
C GLU A 204 2.70 5.74 -11.29
N VAL A 205 2.49 6.92 -10.71
CA VAL A 205 3.50 7.62 -9.89
C VAL A 205 3.97 6.77 -8.71
N PHE A 206 3.10 5.99 -8.07
CA PHE A 206 3.58 5.11 -6.99
C PHE A 206 4.01 3.72 -7.47
N SER A 207 3.50 3.26 -8.61
CA SER A 207 3.79 1.91 -9.10
C SER A 207 5.18 1.78 -9.68
N LEU A 208 5.60 2.74 -10.53
CA LEU A 208 6.91 2.72 -11.18
C LEU A 208 8.08 2.67 -10.18
N PRO A 209 8.11 3.50 -9.12
CA PRO A 209 9.12 3.39 -8.08
C PRO A 209 9.13 2.03 -7.37
N LEU A 210 7.95 1.44 -7.13
CA LEU A 210 7.86 0.14 -6.47
C LEU A 210 8.40 -1.00 -7.35
N TYR A 211 8.21 -0.94 -8.69
CA TYR A 211 8.81 -1.91 -9.60
C TYR A 211 10.34 -1.91 -9.48
N ILE A 212 10.94 -0.71 -9.42
CA ILE A 212 12.39 -0.54 -9.23
C ILE A 212 12.83 -1.08 -7.87
N LEU A 213 12.15 -0.67 -6.79
CA LEU A 213 12.50 -1.11 -5.43
C LEU A 213 12.47 -2.64 -5.28
N CYS A 214 11.53 -3.33 -5.96
CA CYS A 214 11.44 -4.78 -5.94
C CYS A 214 12.66 -5.47 -6.57
N ALA A 215 13.38 -4.83 -7.49
CA ALA A 215 14.56 -5.38 -8.17
C ALA A 215 15.86 -5.27 -7.35
N LEU A 216 15.85 -4.59 -6.21
CA LEU A 216 17.06 -4.16 -5.51
C LEU A 216 17.53 -5.11 -4.41
N ALA A 217 17.07 -6.36 -4.31
CA ALA A 217 17.54 -7.27 -3.26
C ALA A 217 19.03 -7.57 -3.38
N ARG A 218 19.77 -7.48 -2.24
CA ARG A 218 21.20 -7.77 -2.19
C ARG A 218 21.51 -9.27 -2.41
N ARG A 219 20.67 -10.13 -1.87
CA ARG A 219 20.76 -11.58 -2.01
C ARG A 219 19.59 -12.07 -2.87
N GLN A 220 19.73 -13.26 -3.46
CA GLN A 220 18.70 -13.84 -4.33
C GLN A 220 18.29 -12.88 -5.48
N ARG A 221 19.28 -12.21 -6.08
CA ARG A 221 19.07 -11.13 -7.05
C ARG A 221 18.25 -11.55 -8.27
N LEU A 222 18.45 -12.77 -8.78
CA LEU A 222 17.67 -13.28 -9.92
C LEU A 222 16.18 -13.38 -9.57
N LEU A 223 15.86 -13.88 -8.37
CA LEU A 223 14.48 -13.94 -7.90
C LEU A 223 13.88 -12.53 -7.72
N SER A 224 14.67 -11.58 -7.25
CA SER A 224 14.27 -10.18 -7.11
C SER A 224 14.01 -9.51 -8.46
N GLN A 225 14.86 -9.75 -9.45
CA GLN A 225 14.67 -9.24 -10.82
C GLN A 225 13.46 -9.88 -11.50
N GLU A 226 13.26 -11.19 -11.33
CA GLU A 226 12.08 -11.90 -11.81
C GLU A 226 10.80 -11.31 -11.18
N ALA A 227 10.80 -11.11 -9.86
CA ALA A 227 9.69 -10.49 -9.15
C ALA A 227 9.37 -9.09 -9.67
N ALA A 228 10.39 -8.27 -9.90
CA ALA A 228 10.22 -6.92 -10.44
C ALA A 228 9.64 -6.92 -11.87
N VAL A 229 10.13 -7.80 -12.74
CA VAL A 229 9.61 -7.95 -14.11
C VAL A 229 8.17 -8.43 -14.11
N LYS A 230 7.84 -9.45 -13.29
CA LYS A 230 6.45 -9.92 -13.12
C LYS A 230 5.53 -8.80 -12.61
N TYR A 231 5.99 -8.03 -11.62
CA TYR A 231 5.20 -6.93 -11.07
C TYR A 231 4.99 -5.83 -12.10
N PHE A 232 6.03 -5.47 -12.85
CA PHE A 232 5.94 -4.49 -13.93
C PHE A 232 4.99 -4.94 -15.03
N LEU A 233 5.16 -6.15 -15.59
CA LEU A 233 4.35 -6.63 -16.71
C LEU A 233 2.87 -6.77 -16.31
N LEU A 234 2.59 -7.42 -15.18
CA LEU A 234 1.21 -7.59 -14.72
C LEU A 234 0.59 -6.26 -14.28
N GLY A 235 1.40 -5.36 -13.69
CA GLY A 235 0.98 -4.02 -13.30
C GLY A 235 0.64 -3.16 -14.51
N ALA A 236 1.52 -3.09 -15.50
CA ALA A 236 1.28 -2.34 -16.74
C ALA A 236 0.05 -2.84 -17.49
N PHE A 237 -0.15 -4.17 -17.53
CA PHE A 237 -1.34 -4.76 -18.11
C PHE A 237 -2.63 -4.35 -17.36
N SER A 238 -2.58 -4.39 -16.03
CA SER A 238 -3.70 -3.93 -15.19
C SER A 238 -3.99 -2.45 -15.36
N SER A 239 -2.95 -1.61 -15.44
CA SER A 239 -3.08 -0.16 -15.68
C SER A 239 -3.68 0.14 -17.06
N ALA A 240 -3.33 -0.64 -18.08
CA ALA A 240 -3.91 -0.50 -19.41
C ALA A 240 -5.42 -0.79 -19.41
N PHE A 241 -5.87 -1.84 -18.69
CA PHE A 241 -7.29 -2.10 -18.50
C PHE A 241 -8.00 -0.99 -17.74
N LEU A 242 -7.38 -0.48 -16.67
CA LEU A 242 -7.94 0.65 -15.92
C LEU A 242 -8.09 1.86 -16.82
N LEU A 243 -7.07 2.22 -17.58
CA LEU A 243 -7.11 3.38 -18.49
C LEU A 243 -8.15 3.19 -19.62
N PHE A 244 -8.28 1.98 -20.15
CA PHE A 244 -9.33 1.68 -21.11
C PHE A 244 -10.73 1.81 -20.50
N GLY A 245 -10.89 1.35 -19.25
CA GLY A 245 -12.12 1.57 -18.48
C GLY A 245 -12.44 3.06 -18.28
N VAL A 246 -11.42 3.88 -17.99
CA VAL A 246 -11.55 5.34 -17.92
C VAL A 246 -12.06 5.92 -19.24
N ALA A 247 -11.51 5.48 -20.37
CA ALA A 247 -11.94 5.92 -21.70
C ALA A 247 -13.42 5.56 -21.98
N LEU A 248 -13.86 4.35 -21.58
CA LEU A 248 -15.25 3.94 -21.73
C LEU A 248 -16.20 4.75 -20.84
N LEU A 249 -15.82 5.01 -19.58
CA LEU A 249 -16.60 5.86 -18.67
C LEU A 249 -16.67 7.31 -19.19
N TYR A 250 -15.58 7.82 -19.75
CA TYR A 250 -15.61 9.12 -20.43
C TYR A 250 -16.54 9.10 -21.64
N GLY A 251 -16.52 8.05 -22.45
CA GLY A 251 -17.45 7.86 -23.57
C GLY A 251 -18.92 7.79 -23.13
N TYR A 252 -19.19 7.29 -21.92
CA TYR A 252 -20.52 7.26 -21.32
C TYR A 252 -20.95 8.63 -20.80
N ALA A 253 -20.10 9.30 -20.00
CA ALA A 253 -20.48 10.47 -19.23
C ALA A 253 -20.04 11.82 -19.84
N GLY A 254 -19.14 11.81 -20.83
CA GLY A 254 -18.57 13.05 -21.40
C GLY A 254 -17.65 13.81 -20.44
N THR A 255 -17.36 13.26 -19.27
CA THR A 255 -16.49 13.85 -18.24
C THR A 255 -15.69 12.78 -17.54
N VAL A 256 -14.56 13.19 -16.96
CA VAL A 256 -13.71 12.32 -16.12
C VAL A 256 -13.88 12.60 -14.62
N THR A 257 -14.57 13.66 -14.24
CA THR A 257 -14.77 14.05 -12.85
C THR A 257 -15.73 13.11 -12.14
N TYR A 258 -15.46 12.81 -10.89
CA TYR A 258 -16.27 11.86 -10.11
C TYR A 258 -17.72 12.33 -9.94
N ALA A 259 -17.91 13.61 -9.61
CA ALA A 259 -19.24 14.20 -9.48
C ALA A 259 -20.03 14.16 -10.79
N GLY A 260 -19.39 14.53 -11.92
CA GLY A 260 -20.06 14.53 -13.23
C GLY A 260 -20.47 13.13 -13.68
N ILE A 261 -19.61 12.12 -13.48
CA ILE A 261 -19.97 10.72 -13.80
C ILE A 261 -21.14 10.26 -12.91
N ALA A 262 -21.09 10.55 -11.61
CA ALA A 262 -22.15 10.17 -10.68
C ALA A 262 -23.49 10.84 -11.03
N GLU A 263 -23.47 12.11 -11.47
CA GLU A 263 -24.65 12.85 -11.92
C GLU A 263 -25.28 12.18 -13.15
N VAL A 264 -24.48 11.84 -14.17
CA VAL A 264 -24.99 11.16 -15.38
C VAL A 264 -25.56 9.77 -15.06
N ILE A 265 -24.97 9.04 -14.08
CA ILE A 265 -25.50 7.75 -13.63
C ILE A 265 -26.85 7.94 -12.92
N SER A 266 -27.01 8.99 -12.10
CA SER A 266 -28.22 9.20 -11.29
C SER A 266 -29.40 9.76 -12.10
N ASP A 267 -29.13 10.70 -12.98
CA ASP A 267 -30.18 11.43 -13.73
C ASP A 267 -30.56 10.79 -15.06
N GLY A 268 -29.77 9.79 -15.48
CA GLY A 268 -29.84 9.21 -16.81
C GLY A 268 -29.37 10.21 -17.89
N ALA A 269 -29.13 9.72 -19.09
CA ALA A 269 -28.60 10.50 -20.20
C ALA A 269 -29.50 11.68 -20.68
N LYS A 270 -30.55 12.02 -19.94
CA LYS A 270 -31.55 13.01 -20.34
C LYS A 270 -31.09 14.48 -20.32
N GLN A 271 -29.99 14.77 -19.60
CA GLN A 271 -29.44 16.13 -19.51
C GLN A 271 -28.25 16.39 -20.43
N ILE A 272 -27.83 15.40 -21.20
CA ILE A 272 -26.72 15.54 -22.13
C ILE A 272 -27.20 16.28 -23.36
N ASP A 273 -26.32 17.15 -23.92
CA ASP A 273 -26.55 17.86 -25.19
C ASP A 273 -27.20 16.92 -26.23
N PRO A 274 -28.37 17.26 -26.78
CA PRO A 274 -29.05 16.43 -27.77
C PRO A 274 -28.18 16.03 -28.96
N ALA A 275 -27.15 16.79 -29.28
CA ALA A 275 -26.17 16.48 -30.32
C ALA A 275 -25.27 15.27 -29.97
N LEU A 276 -25.10 14.97 -28.70
CA LEU A 276 -24.28 13.87 -28.19
C LEU A 276 -25.12 12.68 -27.69
N ALA A 277 -26.43 12.83 -27.61
CA ALA A 277 -27.36 11.84 -27.08
C ALA A 277 -27.38 10.49 -27.81
N GLY A 278 -26.78 10.41 -29.00
CA GLY A 278 -26.64 9.15 -29.74
C GLY A 278 -25.48 8.26 -29.32
N THR A 279 -24.52 8.81 -28.55
CA THR A 279 -23.30 8.08 -28.11
C THR A 279 -23.14 8.04 -26.59
N MET A 280 -23.69 9.02 -25.86
CA MET A 280 -23.66 9.09 -24.41
C MET A 280 -24.83 8.33 -23.78
N GLY A 281 -24.62 7.79 -22.56
CA GLY A 281 -25.64 7.06 -21.83
C GLY A 281 -25.83 5.59 -22.27
N ASN A 282 -24.87 5.01 -22.99
CA ASN A 282 -24.90 3.59 -23.33
C ASN A 282 -24.49 2.75 -22.13
N ASP A 283 -25.42 1.98 -21.55
CA ASP A 283 -25.19 1.14 -20.37
C ASP A 283 -24.03 0.15 -20.55
N ALA A 284 -23.74 -0.30 -21.78
CA ALA A 284 -22.61 -1.18 -22.03
C ALA A 284 -21.27 -0.47 -21.78
N LEU A 285 -21.14 0.83 -22.15
CA LEU A 285 -19.93 1.61 -21.85
C LEU A 285 -19.77 1.80 -20.34
N LEU A 286 -20.86 2.05 -19.64
CA LEU A 286 -20.87 2.21 -18.20
C LEU A 286 -20.45 0.91 -17.49
N LEU A 287 -21.10 -0.22 -17.80
CA LEU A 287 -20.87 -1.50 -17.13
C LEU A 287 -19.44 -2.03 -17.41
N ILE A 288 -19.03 -2.03 -18.69
CA ILE A 288 -17.70 -2.50 -19.07
C ILE A 288 -16.63 -1.55 -18.53
N GLY A 289 -16.84 -0.23 -18.63
CA GLY A 289 -15.92 0.77 -18.12
C GLY A 289 -15.71 0.65 -16.61
N ALA A 290 -16.80 0.56 -15.84
CA ALA A 290 -16.75 0.36 -14.40
C ALA A 290 -16.05 -0.98 -14.02
N ALA A 291 -16.34 -2.07 -14.73
CA ALA A 291 -15.71 -3.37 -14.50
C ALA A 291 -14.19 -3.31 -14.73
N LEU A 292 -13.72 -2.64 -15.78
CA LEU A 292 -12.30 -2.53 -16.09
C LEU A 292 -11.55 -1.61 -15.08
N VAL A 293 -12.15 -0.51 -14.65
CA VAL A 293 -11.58 0.34 -13.60
C VAL A 293 -11.51 -0.44 -12.28
N LEU A 294 -12.57 -1.16 -11.91
CA LEU A 294 -12.58 -2.02 -10.71
C LEU A 294 -11.53 -3.12 -10.80
N MET A 295 -11.34 -3.76 -11.97
CA MET A 295 -10.29 -4.75 -12.19
C MET A 295 -8.90 -4.19 -11.86
N GLY A 296 -8.58 -2.98 -12.34
CA GLY A 296 -7.32 -2.32 -12.03
C GLY A 296 -7.13 -2.03 -10.54
N LEU A 297 -8.17 -1.58 -9.85
CA LEU A 297 -8.12 -1.35 -8.41
C LEU A 297 -8.02 -2.67 -7.61
N LEU A 298 -8.75 -3.70 -7.98
CA LEU A 298 -8.70 -5.03 -7.36
C LEU A 298 -7.33 -5.70 -7.55
N PHE A 299 -6.66 -5.46 -8.68
CA PHE A 299 -5.27 -5.86 -8.87
C PHE A 299 -4.35 -5.20 -7.83
N LYS A 300 -4.48 -3.89 -7.58
CA LYS A 300 -3.68 -3.18 -6.56
C LYS A 300 -4.00 -3.61 -5.13
N VAL A 301 -5.25 -3.91 -4.84
CA VAL A 301 -5.67 -4.49 -3.56
C VAL A 301 -5.09 -5.90 -3.36
N GLY A 302 -4.85 -6.63 -4.46
CA GLY A 302 -4.42 -8.03 -4.44
C GLY A 302 -5.59 -8.98 -4.20
N ALA A 303 -6.78 -8.67 -4.73
CA ALA A 303 -7.97 -9.53 -4.62
C ALA A 303 -7.99 -10.62 -5.69
N VAL A 304 -8.53 -11.79 -5.38
CA VAL A 304 -8.72 -12.90 -6.35
C VAL A 304 -9.81 -12.49 -7.35
N PRO A 305 -9.59 -12.70 -8.66
CA PRO A 305 -8.51 -13.44 -9.32
C PRO A 305 -7.26 -12.62 -9.64
N PHE A 306 -7.23 -11.32 -9.37
CA PHE A 306 -6.17 -10.39 -9.79
C PHE A 306 -4.94 -10.37 -8.85
N HIS A 307 -4.82 -11.34 -7.95
CA HIS A 307 -3.81 -11.43 -6.88
C HIS A 307 -2.48 -12.07 -7.30
N MET A 308 -2.38 -12.64 -8.50
CA MET A 308 -1.29 -13.54 -8.91
C MET A 308 0.12 -12.95 -8.75
N TRP A 309 0.26 -11.63 -8.84
CA TRP A 309 1.53 -10.95 -8.65
C TRP A 309 2.03 -10.95 -7.19
N THR A 310 1.11 -10.95 -6.22
CA THR A 310 1.41 -10.70 -4.81
C THR A 310 2.36 -11.72 -4.20
N PRO A 311 2.17 -13.05 -4.34
CA PRO A 311 3.07 -14.04 -3.73
C PRO A 311 4.49 -13.99 -4.27
N ASP A 312 4.63 -13.88 -5.59
CA ASP A 312 5.93 -13.89 -6.26
C ASP A 312 6.72 -12.60 -5.96
N VAL A 313 6.04 -11.45 -6.00
CA VAL A 313 6.66 -10.15 -5.72
C VAL A 313 7.05 -10.04 -4.25
N TYR A 314 6.20 -10.48 -3.32
CA TYR A 314 6.53 -10.45 -1.89
C TYR A 314 7.72 -11.36 -1.55
N GLN A 315 7.82 -12.50 -2.21
CA GLN A 315 8.94 -13.43 -2.02
C GLN A 315 10.25 -12.84 -2.55
N GLY A 316 10.24 -12.27 -3.77
CA GLY A 316 11.46 -11.85 -4.45
C GLY A 316 11.98 -10.46 -4.05
N ALA A 317 11.11 -9.52 -3.69
CA ALA A 317 11.51 -8.18 -3.29
C ALA A 317 12.34 -8.18 -1.98
N PRO A 318 13.21 -7.17 -1.76
CA PRO A 318 13.84 -6.98 -0.44
C PRO A 318 12.77 -6.92 0.65
N THR A 319 12.97 -7.62 1.76
CA THR A 319 11.92 -7.75 2.80
C THR A 319 11.45 -6.38 3.37
N PRO A 320 12.31 -5.38 3.59
CA PRO A 320 11.84 -4.03 3.95
C PRO A 320 10.89 -3.42 2.91
N VAL A 321 11.18 -3.60 1.61
CA VAL A 321 10.31 -3.15 0.51
C VAL A 321 8.99 -3.90 0.51
N THR A 322 9.03 -5.22 0.73
CA THR A 322 7.82 -6.03 0.87
C THR A 322 6.94 -5.54 2.00
N GLY A 323 7.52 -5.26 3.18
CA GLY A 323 6.78 -4.71 4.33
C GLY A 323 6.13 -3.36 4.03
N PHE A 324 6.89 -2.44 3.43
CA PHE A 324 6.39 -1.13 3.00
C PHE A 324 5.24 -1.26 1.99
N MET A 325 5.46 -2.06 0.94
CA MET A 325 4.48 -2.28 -0.10
C MET A 325 3.21 -2.95 0.43
N ALA A 326 3.35 -4.02 1.24
CA ALA A 326 2.21 -4.76 1.80
C ALA A 326 1.34 -3.90 2.73
N ALA A 327 1.93 -2.90 3.39
CA ALA A 327 1.24 -1.98 4.28
C ALA A 327 0.69 -0.76 3.53
N ALA A 328 1.55 0.10 2.97
CA ALA A 328 1.17 1.42 2.45
C ALA A 328 0.34 1.35 1.16
N THR A 329 0.70 0.47 0.20
CA THR A 329 -0.06 0.38 -1.05
C THR A 329 -1.49 -0.11 -0.85
N LYS A 330 -1.70 -0.98 0.14
CA LYS A 330 -3.03 -1.48 0.46
C LYS A 330 -3.93 -0.39 1.02
N VAL A 331 -3.39 0.49 1.87
CA VAL A 331 -4.10 1.68 2.37
C VAL A 331 -4.53 2.58 1.22
N ALA A 332 -3.59 2.90 0.32
CA ALA A 332 -3.86 3.75 -0.84
C ALA A 332 -4.91 3.12 -1.79
N ALA A 333 -4.76 1.82 -2.11
CA ALA A 333 -5.64 1.12 -3.04
C ALA A 333 -7.08 0.96 -2.51
N PHE A 334 -7.25 0.63 -1.24
CA PHE A 334 -8.58 0.59 -0.64
C PHE A 334 -9.21 1.96 -0.51
N GLY A 335 -8.42 3.02 -0.26
CA GLY A 335 -8.90 4.39 -0.25
C GLY A 335 -9.48 4.82 -1.60
N ALA A 336 -8.76 4.53 -2.69
CA ALA A 336 -9.25 4.79 -4.04
C ALA A 336 -10.49 3.95 -4.39
N LEU A 337 -10.51 2.66 -4.00
CA LEU A 337 -11.65 1.77 -4.20
C LEU A 337 -12.89 2.27 -3.45
N LEU A 338 -12.76 2.68 -2.17
CA LEU A 338 -13.85 3.26 -1.40
C LEU A 338 -14.39 4.51 -2.09
N ARG A 339 -13.51 5.45 -2.48
CA ARG A 339 -13.94 6.68 -3.16
C ARG A 339 -14.67 6.39 -4.47
N LEU A 340 -14.15 5.49 -5.30
CA LEU A 340 -14.83 5.11 -6.54
C LEU A 340 -16.23 4.55 -6.28
N LEU A 341 -16.38 3.60 -5.34
CA LEU A 341 -17.65 2.92 -5.09
C LEU A 341 -18.68 3.82 -4.39
N TYR A 342 -18.24 4.72 -3.52
CA TYR A 342 -19.14 5.54 -2.70
C TYR A 342 -19.42 6.92 -3.30
N VAL A 343 -18.56 7.43 -4.17
CA VAL A 343 -18.71 8.75 -4.79
C VAL A 343 -19.15 8.64 -6.25
N VAL A 344 -18.48 7.77 -7.04
CA VAL A 344 -18.73 7.66 -8.50
C VAL A 344 -19.85 6.69 -8.81
N LEU A 345 -19.86 5.51 -8.19
CA LEU A 345 -20.72 4.39 -8.55
C LEU A 345 -21.84 4.06 -7.52
N PRO A 346 -22.36 5.01 -6.69
CA PRO A 346 -23.43 4.67 -5.77
C PRO A 346 -24.72 4.27 -6.51
N GLY A 347 -25.00 4.88 -7.67
CA GLY A 347 -26.17 4.55 -8.51
C GLY A 347 -26.12 3.15 -9.12
N MET A 348 -24.92 2.57 -9.27
CA MET A 348 -24.71 1.22 -9.77
C MET A 348 -24.52 0.17 -8.65
N ARG A 349 -24.97 0.46 -7.43
CA ARG A 349 -24.78 -0.43 -6.29
C ARG A 349 -25.29 -1.84 -6.54
N TRP A 350 -26.41 -1.99 -7.20
CA TRP A 350 -27.03 -3.28 -7.50
C TRP A 350 -26.26 -4.11 -8.53
N ASP A 351 -25.43 -3.47 -9.35
CA ASP A 351 -24.60 -4.12 -10.36
C ASP A 351 -23.26 -4.59 -9.77
N TRP A 352 -22.52 -3.68 -9.10
CA TRP A 352 -21.19 -4.02 -8.60
C TRP A 352 -21.18 -4.78 -7.27
N GLN A 353 -22.20 -4.59 -6.40
CA GLN A 353 -22.20 -5.19 -5.07
C GLN A 353 -22.22 -6.73 -5.11
N PRO A 354 -23.04 -7.41 -5.94
CA PRO A 354 -23.00 -8.88 -6.07
C PRO A 354 -21.66 -9.41 -6.58
N VAL A 355 -21.04 -8.70 -7.53
CA VAL A 355 -19.72 -9.06 -8.05
C VAL A 355 -18.66 -8.97 -6.95
N MET A 356 -18.70 -7.88 -6.17
CA MET A 356 -17.78 -7.68 -5.04
C MET A 356 -17.98 -8.71 -3.93
N TRP A 357 -19.21 -9.23 -3.74
CA TRP A 357 -19.46 -10.35 -2.84
C TRP A 357 -18.69 -11.60 -3.30
N GLY A 358 -18.83 -11.96 -4.57
CA GLY A 358 -18.09 -13.09 -5.17
C GLY A 358 -16.59 -12.91 -5.00
N VAL A 359 -16.06 -11.73 -5.36
CA VAL A 359 -14.64 -11.39 -5.20
C VAL A 359 -14.18 -11.48 -3.74
N ALA A 360 -14.94 -10.96 -2.79
CA ALA A 360 -14.61 -11.03 -1.37
C ALA A 360 -14.54 -12.48 -0.87
N ILE A 361 -15.54 -13.30 -1.18
CA ILE A 361 -15.62 -14.71 -0.79
C ILE A 361 -14.41 -15.49 -1.32
N ILE A 362 -14.15 -15.43 -2.63
CA ILE A 362 -13.04 -16.19 -3.23
C ILE A 362 -11.69 -15.64 -2.78
N THR A 363 -11.58 -14.35 -2.44
CA THR A 363 -10.36 -13.75 -1.90
C THR A 363 -10.09 -14.22 -0.48
N MET A 364 -11.10 -14.24 0.39
CA MET A 364 -10.98 -14.74 1.77
C MET A 364 -10.60 -16.22 1.78
N LEU A 365 -11.36 -17.06 1.10
CA LEU A 365 -11.15 -18.51 1.09
C LEU A 365 -9.89 -18.90 0.32
N GLY A 366 -9.69 -18.36 -0.88
CA GLY A 366 -8.51 -18.65 -1.71
C GLY A 366 -7.22 -18.27 -1.00
N GLY A 367 -7.14 -17.05 -0.42
CA GLY A 367 -5.99 -16.63 0.35
C GLY A 367 -5.72 -17.53 1.55
N ALA A 368 -6.75 -17.85 2.35
CA ALA A 368 -6.60 -18.67 3.54
C ALA A 368 -6.20 -20.12 3.23
N ILE A 369 -6.84 -20.76 2.25
CA ILE A 369 -6.59 -22.17 1.88
C ILE A 369 -5.18 -22.32 1.29
N VAL A 370 -4.80 -21.45 0.35
CA VAL A 370 -3.49 -21.56 -0.30
C VAL A 370 -2.34 -21.22 0.68
N ALA A 371 -2.58 -20.35 1.67
CA ALA A 371 -1.59 -20.07 2.72
C ALA A 371 -1.18 -21.32 3.52
N ILE A 372 -2.08 -22.30 3.70
CA ILE A 372 -1.78 -23.55 4.43
C ILE A 372 -0.66 -24.34 3.74
N THR A 373 -0.60 -24.34 2.42
CA THR A 373 0.36 -25.12 1.65
C THR A 373 1.73 -24.46 1.52
N GLN A 374 1.87 -23.22 1.95
CA GLN A 374 3.13 -22.49 1.78
C GLN A 374 4.22 -23.00 2.72
N THR A 375 5.43 -23.07 2.17
CA THR A 375 6.67 -23.47 2.86
C THR A 375 7.65 -22.30 3.03
N ASP A 376 7.33 -21.15 2.44
CA ASP A 376 8.10 -19.90 2.53
C ASP A 376 7.31 -18.89 3.33
N ILE A 377 7.96 -18.24 4.33
CA ILE A 377 7.30 -17.30 5.25
C ILE A 377 6.78 -16.05 4.54
N LYS A 378 7.50 -15.55 3.53
CA LYS A 378 7.08 -14.35 2.79
C LYS A 378 5.87 -14.67 1.90
N ARG A 379 5.84 -15.85 1.28
CA ARG A 379 4.67 -16.32 0.50
C ARG A 379 3.46 -16.59 1.41
N LEU A 380 3.68 -17.17 2.59
CA LEU A 380 2.62 -17.36 3.58
C LEU A 380 2.01 -16.01 3.99
N LEU A 381 2.84 -15.01 4.29
CA LEU A 381 2.38 -13.66 4.61
C LEU A 381 1.72 -12.97 3.41
N ALA A 382 2.12 -13.28 2.17
CA ALA A 382 1.48 -12.77 0.97
C ALA A 382 0.06 -13.32 0.82
N TYR A 383 -0.16 -14.62 0.96
CA TYR A 383 -1.50 -15.22 0.93
C TYR A 383 -2.34 -14.81 2.13
N SER A 384 -1.73 -14.62 3.31
CA SER A 384 -2.34 -13.95 4.44
C SER A 384 -2.85 -12.55 4.05
N SER A 385 -2.02 -11.75 3.39
CA SER A 385 -2.39 -10.41 2.92
C SER A 385 -3.56 -10.43 1.92
N ILE A 386 -3.64 -11.46 1.05
CA ILE A 386 -4.77 -11.68 0.15
C ILE A 386 -6.04 -11.98 0.96
N ALA A 387 -6.00 -12.89 1.92
CA ALA A 387 -7.16 -13.19 2.77
C ALA A 387 -7.65 -11.95 3.53
N HIS A 388 -6.74 -11.14 4.08
CA HIS A 388 -7.07 -9.88 4.75
C HIS A 388 -7.71 -8.86 3.81
N ALA A 389 -7.31 -8.81 2.52
CA ALA A 389 -8.00 -7.99 1.54
C ALA A 389 -9.48 -8.39 1.41
N GLY A 390 -9.79 -9.68 1.41
CA GLY A 390 -11.16 -10.18 1.41
C GLY A 390 -11.96 -9.76 2.65
N PHE A 391 -11.35 -9.80 3.85
CA PHE A 391 -12.00 -9.30 5.07
C PHE A 391 -12.31 -7.80 5.00
N ILE A 392 -11.38 -7.00 4.48
CA ILE A 392 -11.58 -5.56 4.33
C ILE A 392 -12.69 -5.27 3.30
N LEU A 393 -12.76 -6.04 2.20
CA LEU A 393 -13.84 -5.93 1.21
C LEU A 393 -15.23 -6.14 1.83
N ALA A 394 -15.39 -6.95 2.87
CA ALA A 394 -16.66 -7.08 3.56
C ALA A 394 -17.14 -5.75 4.16
N GLY A 395 -16.23 -4.93 4.70
CA GLY A 395 -16.54 -3.57 5.17
C GLY A 395 -16.86 -2.60 4.03
N VAL A 396 -16.17 -2.73 2.87
CA VAL A 396 -16.46 -1.93 1.67
C VAL A 396 -17.88 -2.22 1.15
N ILE A 397 -18.27 -3.50 1.12
CA ILE A 397 -19.58 -3.97 0.63
C ILE A 397 -20.73 -3.50 1.52
N ALA A 398 -20.48 -3.21 2.79
CA ALA A 398 -21.49 -2.75 3.73
C ALA A 398 -22.20 -1.45 3.29
N THR A 399 -21.57 -0.64 2.43
CA THR A 399 -22.14 0.62 1.88
C THR A 399 -22.77 1.53 2.93
N SER A 400 -22.16 1.58 4.12
CA SER A 400 -22.61 2.38 5.26
C SER A 400 -21.46 3.21 5.83
N LYS A 401 -21.79 4.19 6.67
CA LYS A 401 -20.80 5.00 7.39
C LYS A 401 -19.95 4.12 8.32
N GLU A 402 -20.57 3.14 8.96
CA GLU A 402 -19.89 2.14 9.81
C GLU A 402 -18.96 1.27 8.97
N GLY A 403 -19.33 0.93 7.74
CA GLY A 403 -18.48 0.24 6.78
C GLY A 403 -17.22 1.02 6.45
N ILE A 404 -17.35 2.30 6.11
CA ILE A 404 -16.18 3.17 5.84
C ILE A 404 -15.28 3.25 7.07
N SER A 405 -15.84 3.58 8.25
CA SER A 405 -15.10 3.69 9.50
C SER A 405 -14.34 2.41 9.83
N SER A 406 -14.98 1.25 9.71
CA SER A 406 -14.36 -0.05 9.98
C SER A 406 -13.23 -0.37 9.00
N VAL A 407 -13.36 -0.01 7.72
CA VAL A 407 -12.31 -0.18 6.71
C VAL A 407 -11.11 0.72 7.01
N LEU A 408 -11.34 2.01 7.32
CA LEU A 408 -10.27 2.94 7.67
C LEU A 408 -9.48 2.45 8.89
N PHE A 409 -10.18 2.04 9.95
CA PHE A 409 -9.57 1.47 11.14
C PHE A 409 -8.76 0.19 10.83
N TYR A 410 -9.36 -0.73 10.06
CA TYR A 410 -8.70 -1.99 9.73
C TYR A 410 -7.43 -1.77 8.92
N LEU A 411 -7.46 -0.87 7.94
CA LEU A 411 -6.29 -0.53 7.13
C LEU A 411 -5.15 0.02 7.99
N ALA A 412 -5.44 0.92 8.92
CA ALA A 412 -4.44 1.44 9.85
C ALA A 412 -3.87 0.31 10.73
N ALA A 413 -4.73 -0.47 11.38
CA ALA A 413 -4.32 -1.58 12.24
C ALA A 413 -3.47 -2.62 11.49
N TYR A 414 -3.95 -3.08 10.34
CA TYR A 414 -3.28 -4.08 9.51
C TYR A 414 -1.90 -3.63 9.02
N SER A 415 -1.75 -2.35 8.69
CA SER A 415 -0.50 -1.82 8.14
C SER A 415 0.65 -1.89 9.15
N PHE A 416 0.41 -1.55 10.41
CA PHE A 416 1.43 -1.62 11.45
C PHE A 416 1.78 -3.06 11.83
N VAL A 417 0.80 -3.96 11.91
CA VAL A 417 1.03 -5.40 12.14
C VAL A 417 1.89 -5.98 11.01
N THR A 418 1.55 -5.67 9.77
CA THR A 418 2.24 -6.16 8.57
C THR A 418 3.68 -5.67 8.53
N LEU A 419 3.89 -4.37 8.70
CA LEU A 419 5.22 -3.79 8.69
C LEU A 419 6.09 -4.34 9.82
N GLY A 420 5.55 -4.49 11.03
CA GLY A 420 6.23 -5.11 12.17
C GLY A 420 6.62 -6.56 11.90
N ALA A 421 5.71 -7.35 11.32
CA ALA A 421 5.98 -8.74 10.96
C ALA A 421 7.12 -8.86 9.93
N PHE A 422 7.09 -8.08 8.84
CA PHE A 422 8.16 -8.07 7.84
C PHE A 422 9.48 -7.51 8.39
N ALA A 423 9.44 -6.55 9.33
CA ALA A 423 10.63 -6.08 10.02
C ALA A 423 11.32 -7.21 10.81
N VAL A 424 10.54 -8.08 11.47
CA VAL A 424 11.09 -9.29 12.13
C VAL A 424 11.65 -10.27 11.10
N VAL A 425 10.94 -10.53 9.99
CA VAL A 425 11.41 -11.43 8.94
C VAL A 425 12.77 -10.97 8.38
N THR A 426 13.00 -9.66 8.25
CA THR A 426 14.28 -9.10 7.80
C THR A 426 15.46 -9.49 8.71
N LEU A 427 15.22 -9.70 9.99
CA LEU A 427 16.25 -10.02 10.99
C LEU A 427 16.64 -11.51 11.02
N VAL A 428 15.75 -12.40 10.58
CA VAL A 428 16.01 -13.86 10.60
C VAL A 428 16.79 -14.24 9.35
N ARG A 429 18.07 -14.61 9.54
CA ARG A 429 19.02 -14.76 8.42
C ARG A 429 19.77 -16.08 8.44
N ASP A 430 20.18 -16.53 7.26
CA ASP A 430 21.07 -17.65 7.05
C ASP A 430 22.28 -17.27 6.15
N ALA A 431 23.10 -18.23 5.81
CA ALA A 431 24.26 -18.00 4.92
C ALA A 431 23.86 -17.46 3.53
N GLY A 432 22.66 -17.76 3.05
CA GLY A 432 22.11 -17.30 1.78
C GLY A 432 21.47 -15.89 1.85
N GLY A 433 21.33 -15.34 3.04
CA GLY A 433 20.65 -14.05 3.26
C GLY A 433 19.46 -14.16 4.20
N GLU A 434 18.26 -13.80 3.76
CA GLU A 434 17.02 -13.93 4.53
C GLU A 434 16.60 -15.42 4.60
N ALA A 435 16.32 -15.92 5.80
CA ALA A 435 15.89 -17.30 6.01
C ALA A 435 14.38 -17.42 5.77
N THR A 436 13.96 -17.49 4.52
CA THR A 436 12.54 -17.46 4.14
C THR A 436 11.83 -18.80 4.28
N GLN A 437 12.57 -19.92 4.25
CA GLN A 437 11.98 -21.27 4.39
C GLN A 437 11.46 -21.52 5.81
N LEU A 438 10.18 -21.89 5.95
CA LEU A 438 9.55 -22.15 7.27
C LEU A 438 10.31 -23.19 8.09
N SER A 439 10.83 -24.24 7.45
CA SER A 439 11.58 -25.28 8.16
C SER A 439 12.81 -24.76 8.91
N LYS A 440 13.35 -23.60 8.52
CA LYS A 440 14.47 -22.95 9.20
C LYS A 440 14.04 -22.21 10.47
N TRP A 441 12.77 -21.87 10.61
CA TRP A 441 12.23 -21.20 11.79
C TRP A 441 12.00 -22.12 12.97
N ALA A 442 12.21 -23.46 12.79
CA ALA A 442 12.07 -24.45 13.85
C ALA A 442 12.98 -24.12 15.04
N GLY A 443 12.40 -24.09 16.24
CA GLY A 443 13.13 -23.83 17.48
C GLY A 443 13.68 -22.42 17.64
N LEU A 444 13.23 -21.45 16.84
CA LEU A 444 13.65 -20.05 16.97
C LEU A 444 13.39 -19.48 18.38
N GLY A 445 12.33 -19.94 19.05
CA GLY A 445 12.00 -19.54 20.41
C GLY A 445 13.06 -19.92 21.44
N ARG A 446 13.84 -20.99 21.22
CA ARG A 446 14.97 -21.37 22.08
C ARG A 446 16.23 -20.55 21.79
N ARG A 447 16.44 -20.13 20.52
CA ARG A 447 17.63 -19.36 20.12
C ARG A 447 17.48 -17.86 20.36
N SER A 448 16.32 -17.32 20.06
CA SER A 448 16.00 -15.88 20.15
C SER A 448 14.58 -15.70 20.66
N PRO A 449 14.33 -15.93 21.98
CA PRO A 449 12.98 -15.98 22.55
C PRO A 449 12.22 -14.67 22.36
N LEU A 450 12.87 -13.51 22.49
CA LEU A 450 12.24 -12.21 22.31
C LEU A 450 11.75 -12.01 20.88
N VAL A 451 12.57 -12.32 19.87
CA VAL A 451 12.20 -12.14 18.47
C VAL A 451 11.08 -13.10 18.09
N ALA A 452 11.14 -14.35 18.55
CA ALA A 452 10.07 -15.32 18.34
C ALA A 452 8.75 -14.88 19.02
N ALA A 453 8.81 -14.34 20.25
CA ALA A 453 7.65 -13.84 20.97
C ALA A 453 7.02 -12.63 20.26
N VAL A 454 7.82 -11.67 19.80
CA VAL A 454 7.34 -10.50 19.05
C VAL A 454 6.69 -10.94 17.74
N PHE A 455 7.30 -11.87 17.02
CA PHE A 455 6.69 -12.39 15.80
C PHE A 455 5.38 -13.15 16.07
N ALA A 456 5.32 -13.92 17.17
CA ALA A 456 4.08 -14.58 17.58
C ALA A 456 2.96 -13.57 17.89
N VAL A 457 3.26 -12.42 18.51
CA VAL A 457 2.26 -11.34 18.72
C VAL A 457 1.68 -10.87 17.39
N PHE A 458 2.49 -10.65 16.36
CA PHE A 458 1.99 -10.26 15.03
C PHE A 458 1.18 -11.37 14.37
N LEU A 459 1.60 -12.63 14.49
CA LEU A 459 0.84 -13.78 13.96
C LEU A 459 -0.51 -13.94 14.66
N LEU A 460 -0.58 -13.75 15.98
CA LEU A 460 -1.83 -13.75 16.75
C LEU A 460 -2.74 -12.58 16.36
N ALA A 461 -2.15 -11.41 16.06
CA ALA A 461 -2.91 -10.28 15.54
C ALA A 461 -3.50 -10.57 14.15
N PHE A 462 -2.75 -11.18 13.24
CA PHE A 462 -3.29 -11.63 11.95
C PHE A 462 -4.38 -12.70 12.12
N ALA A 463 -4.22 -13.63 13.06
CA ALA A 463 -5.25 -14.60 13.39
C ALA A 463 -6.54 -13.94 13.89
N GLY A 464 -6.42 -12.77 14.51
CA GLY A 464 -7.54 -12.04 15.09
C GLY A 464 -7.86 -12.54 16.51
N ILE A 465 -6.84 -12.79 17.31
CA ILE A 465 -7.00 -13.15 18.72
C ILE A 465 -7.39 -11.89 19.53
N PRO A 466 -8.35 -11.99 20.48
CA PRO A 466 -8.74 -10.87 21.33
C PRO A 466 -7.54 -10.13 21.95
N LEU A 467 -7.71 -8.86 22.26
CA LEU A 467 -6.70 -7.92 22.76
C LEU A 467 -5.66 -7.48 21.71
N THR A 468 -5.82 -7.89 20.44
CA THR A 468 -4.99 -7.41 19.33
C THR A 468 -5.79 -6.54 18.37
N SER A 469 -5.09 -5.65 17.67
CA SER A 469 -5.71 -4.77 16.65
C SER A 469 -6.38 -5.54 15.51
N GLY A 470 -5.87 -6.73 15.17
CA GLY A 470 -6.44 -7.59 14.15
C GLY A 470 -7.82 -8.14 14.52
N PHE A 471 -8.05 -8.46 15.79
CA PHE A 471 -9.39 -8.81 16.28
C PHE A 471 -10.35 -7.63 16.16
N ALA A 472 -9.95 -6.46 16.68
CA ALA A 472 -10.79 -5.27 16.64
C ALA A 472 -11.18 -4.88 15.20
N GLY A 473 -10.22 -4.94 14.27
CA GLY A 473 -10.47 -4.66 12.84
C GLY A 473 -11.42 -5.66 12.19
N LYS A 474 -11.19 -6.96 12.37
CA LYS A 474 -12.10 -8.01 11.84
C LYS A 474 -13.51 -7.88 12.40
N PHE A 475 -13.61 -7.69 13.72
CA PHE A 475 -14.90 -7.52 14.38
C PHE A 475 -15.65 -6.31 13.83
N ALA A 476 -14.97 -5.17 13.65
CA ALA A 476 -15.58 -3.95 13.13
C ALA A 476 -16.13 -4.12 11.71
N VAL A 477 -15.35 -4.70 10.77
CA VAL A 477 -15.82 -4.90 9.39
C VAL A 477 -16.92 -5.94 9.29
N PHE A 478 -16.87 -7.02 10.09
CA PHE A 478 -17.91 -8.04 10.10
C PHE A 478 -19.20 -7.52 10.75
N LYS A 479 -19.11 -6.72 11.82
CA LYS A 479 -20.26 -6.04 12.42
C LYS A 479 -20.94 -5.12 11.39
N ALA A 480 -20.18 -4.28 10.69
CA ALA A 480 -20.72 -3.40 9.66
C ALA A 480 -21.39 -4.18 8.51
N ALA A 481 -20.76 -5.27 8.05
CA ALA A 481 -21.31 -6.15 7.03
C ALA A 481 -22.60 -6.83 7.51
N ALA A 482 -22.65 -7.36 8.73
CA ALA A 482 -23.86 -7.96 9.31
C ALA A 482 -25.02 -6.96 9.40
N GLN A 483 -24.75 -5.74 9.86
CA GLN A 483 -25.75 -4.68 9.99
C GLN A 483 -26.33 -4.21 8.64
N SER A 484 -25.55 -4.37 7.56
CA SER A 484 -26.00 -4.05 6.20
C SER A 484 -26.70 -5.21 5.47
N GLY A 485 -27.00 -6.30 6.17
CA GLY A 485 -27.68 -7.47 5.60
C GLY A 485 -26.73 -8.50 4.97
N ALA A 486 -25.41 -8.32 5.06
CA ALA A 486 -24.42 -9.23 4.51
C ALA A 486 -24.03 -10.38 5.48
N GLY A 487 -24.99 -10.94 6.21
CA GLY A 487 -24.74 -11.97 7.23
C GLY A 487 -24.03 -13.22 6.69
N TRP A 488 -24.38 -13.72 5.51
CA TRP A 488 -23.70 -14.86 4.89
C TRP A 488 -22.24 -14.57 4.56
N LEU A 489 -21.92 -13.36 4.14
CA LEU A 489 -20.53 -12.93 3.91
C LEU A 489 -19.71 -12.99 5.20
N VAL A 490 -20.34 -12.61 6.33
CA VAL A 490 -19.72 -12.71 7.66
C VAL A 490 -19.47 -14.16 8.06
N VAL A 491 -20.40 -15.07 7.81
CA VAL A 491 -20.20 -16.51 8.07
C VAL A 491 -18.98 -17.03 7.31
N VAL A 492 -18.89 -16.75 6.02
CA VAL A 492 -17.72 -17.13 5.20
C VAL A 492 -16.44 -16.47 5.74
N GLY A 493 -16.50 -15.20 6.14
CA GLY A 493 -15.37 -14.49 6.73
C GLY A 493 -14.86 -15.11 8.02
N VAL A 494 -15.75 -15.50 8.92
CA VAL A 494 -15.40 -16.19 10.19
C VAL A 494 -14.78 -17.55 9.91
N LEU A 495 -15.35 -18.34 9.01
CA LEU A 495 -14.79 -19.64 8.60
C LEU A 495 -13.40 -19.48 7.97
N SER A 496 -13.24 -18.53 7.07
CA SER A 496 -11.94 -18.23 6.48
C SER A 496 -10.92 -17.74 7.52
N SER A 497 -11.35 -16.94 8.51
CA SER A 497 -10.49 -16.51 9.61
C SER A 497 -10.06 -17.67 10.51
N ALA A 498 -10.93 -18.67 10.74
CA ALA A 498 -10.58 -19.89 11.47
C ALA A 498 -9.55 -20.74 10.69
N ILE A 499 -9.72 -20.86 9.37
CA ILE A 499 -8.72 -21.51 8.49
C ILE A 499 -7.38 -20.75 8.57
N ALA A 500 -7.42 -19.40 8.55
CA ALA A 500 -6.23 -18.60 8.64
C ALA A 500 -5.52 -18.76 10.00
N ALA A 501 -6.24 -18.86 11.10
CA ALA A 501 -5.67 -19.10 12.42
C ALA A 501 -4.80 -20.37 12.45
N PHE A 502 -5.19 -21.43 11.72
CA PHE A 502 -4.44 -22.68 11.67
C PHE A 502 -2.99 -22.48 11.17
N PHE A 503 -2.78 -21.77 10.07
CA PHE A 503 -1.42 -21.61 9.55
C PHE A 503 -0.58 -20.63 10.38
N TYR A 504 -1.17 -19.63 11.05
CA TYR A 504 -0.43 -18.78 11.99
C TYR A 504 0.00 -19.55 13.24
N ILE A 505 -0.90 -20.34 13.81
CA ILE A 505 -0.59 -21.20 14.97
C ILE A 505 0.47 -22.24 14.58
N ARG A 506 0.40 -22.83 13.38
CA ARG A 506 1.42 -23.75 12.85
C ARG A 506 2.82 -23.10 12.87
N VAL A 507 2.97 -21.84 12.49
CA VAL A 507 4.26 -21.15 12.54
C VAL A 507 4.71 -20.95 13.98
N ILE A 508 3.80 -20.57 14.90
CA ILE A 508 4.10 -20.41 16.32
C ILE A 508 4.56 -21.75 16.93
N VAL A 509 3.83 -22.83 16.64
CA VAL A 509 4.22 -24.19 17.11
C VAL A 509 5.58 -24.57 16.57
N LEU A 510 5.88 -24.31 15.29
CA LEU A 510 7.19 -24.54 14.68
C LEU A 510 8.30 -23.78 15.44
N MET A 511 8.09 -22.51 15.79
CA MET A 511 9.10 -21.70 16.47
C MET A 511 9.37 -22.12 17.91
N PHE A 512 8.35 -22.51 18.65
CA PHE A 512 8.48 -22.73 20.11
C PHE A 512 8.59 -24.20 20.51
N PHE A 513 7.96 -25.12 19.78
CA PHE A 513 7.83 -26.53 20.20
C PHE A 513 8.68 -27.51 19.39
N GLN A 514 9.27 -27.09 18.28
CA GLN A 514 10.23 -27.93 17.56
C GLN A 514 11.66 -27.67 18.01
N GLU A 515 12.53 -28.65 17.79
CA GLU A 515 13.95 -28.53 18.11
C GLU A 515 14.69 -27.69 17.08
N PRO A 516 15.62 -26.82 17.53
CA PRO A 516 16.42 -26.03 16.59
C PRO A 516 17.36 -26.93 15.80
N LYS A 517 17.37 -26.76 14.47
CA LYS A 517 18.30 -27.46 13.58
C LYS A 517 19.73 -26.97 13.80
N ALA A 518 20.72 -27.83 13.63
CA ALA A 518 22.15 -27.48 13.82
C ALA A 518 22.57 -26.31 12.88
N ASP A 519 22.08 -26.30 11.64
CA ASP A 519 22.31 -25.27 10.61
C ASP A 519 21.21 -24.20 10.58
N GLY A 520 20.43 -24.07 11.65
CA GLY A 520 19.31 -23.12 11.73
C GLY A 520 19.78 -21.67 11.65
N PRO A 521 18.85 -20.73 11.33
CA PRO A 521 19.16 -19.35 11.09
C PRO A 521 19.67 -18.65 12.34
N THR A 522 20.40 -17.58 12.13
CA THR A 522 20.78 -16.61 13.15
C THR A 522 19.85 -15.40 13.08
N VAL A 523 19.69 -14.73 14.22
CA VAL A 523 18.95 -13.46 14.25
C VAL A 523 19.96 -12.33 14.29
N ALA A 524 19.90 -11.44 13.28
CA ALA A 524 20.72 -10.24 13.26
C ALA A 524 20.33 -9.32 14.42
N VAL A 525 21.32 -8.70 15.06
CA VAL A 525 21.05 -7.67 16.08
C VAL A 525 20.58 -6.39 15.38
N PRO A 526 19.32 -5.99 15.57
CA PRO A 526 18.77 -4.85 14.84
C PRO A 526 19.46 -3.54 15.23
N SER A 527 19.47 -2.59 14.30
CA SER A 527 19.80 -1.20 14.61
C SER A 527 18.72 -0.59 15.53
N PRO A 528 19.01 0.54 16.22
CA PRO A 528 17.99 1.23 17.00
C PRO A 528 16.76 1.61 16.18
N LEU A 529 16.92 1.95 14.90
CA LEU A 529 15.80 2.32 14.03
C LEU A 529 14.89 1.12 13.75
N THR A 530 15.44 -0.04 13.38
CA THR A 530 14.66 -1.26 13.16
C THR A 530 13.99 -1.75 14.45
N THR A 531 14.70 -1.65 15.59
CA THR A 531 14.11 -1.94 16.92
C THR A 531 12.92 -1.03 17.18
N THR A 532 13.04 0.27 16.90
CA THR A 532 11.96 1.25 17.04
C THR A 532 10.79 0.91 16.11
N ALA A 533 11.04 0.52 14.85
CA ALA A 533 9.99 0.10 13.93
C ALA A 533 9.19 -1.10 14.47
N ILE A 534 9.88 -2.12 14.97
CA ILE A 534 9.25 -3.30 15.55
C ILE A 534 8.47 -2.92 16.82
N ALA A 535 9.05 -2.10 17.70
CA ALA A 535 8.42 -1.65 18.94
C ALA A 535 7.14 -0.85 18.66
N ILE A 536 7.16 0.05 17.66
CA ILE A 536 5.95 0.78 17.20
C ILE A 536 4.91 -0.21 16.70
N GLY A 537 5.31 -1.19 15.87
CA GLY A 537 4.40 -2.23 15.38
C GLY A 537 3.70 -2.98 16.51
N VAL A 538 4.45 -3.42 17.54
CA VAL A 538 3.89 -4.09 18.73
C VAL A 538 3.00 -3.15 19.52
N ALA A 539 3.47 -1.93 19.81
CA ALA A 539 2.71 -0.96 20.60
C ALA A 539 1.37 -0.62 19.95
N VAL A 540 1.36 -0.31 18.64
CA VAL A 540 0.14 -0.01 17.90
C VAL A 540 -0.79 -1.23 17.86
N THR A 541 -0.24 -2.45 17.66
CA THR A 541 -1.02 -3.69 17.68
C THR A 541 -1.77 -3.87 19.00
N LEU A 542 -1.12 -3.61 20.12
CA LEU A 542 -1.72 -3.75 21.44
C LEU A 542 -2.65 -2.58 21.79
N VAL A 543 -2.25 -1.34 21.53
CA VAL A 543 -3.06 -0.15 21.82
C VAL A 543 -4.38 -0.17 21.05
N LEU A 544 -4.33 -0.45 19.75
CA LEU A 544 -5.54 -0.56 18.91
C LEU A 544 -6.37 -1.81 19.25
N GLY A 545 -5.78 -2.82 19.89
CA GLY A 545 -6.50 -4.00 20.36
C GLY A 545 -7.18 -3.80 21.72
N LEU A 546 -6.53 -3.07 22.63
CA LEU A 546 -7.03 -2.82 23.98
C LEU A 546 -8.01 -1.64 24.06
N ALA A 547 -7.79 -0.61 23.27
CA ALA A 547 -8.61 0.60 23.25
C ALA A 547 -9.04 0.98 21.81
N PRO A 548 -9.75 0.09 21.08
CA PRO A 548 -10.11 0.33 19.68
C PRO A 548 -11.10 1.48 19.49
N GLN A 549 -11.92 1.77 20.52
CA GLN A 549 -13.04 2.71 20.39
C GLN A 549 -12.57 4.12 20.01
N TYR A 550 -11.52 4.62 20.62
CA TYR A 550 -10.96 5.94 20.30
C TYR A 550 -10.62 6.10 18.81
N PHE A 551 -10.02 5.06 18.24
CA PHE A 551 -9.58 5.07 16.83
C PHE A 551 -10.75 4.78 15.88
N LEU A 552 -11.73 3.98 16.30
CA LEU A 552 -12.97 3.77 15.55
C LEU A 552 -13.80 5.06 15.49
N ASP A 553 -13.86 5.82 16.58
CA ASP A 553 -14.55 7.12 16.62
C ASP A 553 -13.84 8.14 15.71
N LEU A 554 -12.51 8.18 15.73
CA LEU A 554 -11.71 9.00 14.82
C LEU A 554 -11.97 8.63 13.34
N ALA A 555 -11.94 7.34 13.03
CA ALA A 555 -12.26 6.83 11.70
C ALA A 555 -13.72 7.11 11.31
N GLY A 556 -14.63 7.08 12.28
CA GLY A 556 -16.04 7.44 12.10
C GLY A 556 -16.25 8.92 11.77
N GLN A 557 -15.51 9.80 12.43
CA GLN A 557 -15.50 11.23 12.11
C GLN A 557 -14.90 11.50 10.73
N ALA A 558 -13.86 10.75 10.36
CA ALA A 558 -13.22 10.85 9.06
C ALA A 558 -14.03 10.20 7.92
N GLY A 559 -15.06 9.39 8.21
CA GLY A 559 -15.77 8.56 7.23
C GLY A 559 -16.79 9.30 6.34
N VAL A 560 -16.56 10.56 5.99
CA VAL A 560 -17.48 11.36 5.15
C VAL A 560 -16.72 11.85 3.91
N PHE A 561 -17.14 11.36 2.73
CA PHE A 561 -16.62 11.82 1.45
C PHE A 561 -17.24 13.14 1.01
N VAL A 562 -16.44 14.01 0.42
CA VAL A 562 -16.89 15.13 -0.41
C VAL A 562 -17.40 14.58 -1.75
N ARG A 563 -18.54 15.13 -2.21
CA ARG A 563 -19.16 14.82 -3.52
C ARG A 563 -19.16 16.04 -4.41
#